data_c9d6c2a751a8fafdf2255e6a5a06c26f
#
_entry.id   c9d6c2a751a8fafdf2255e6a5a06c26f
#
_cell.length_a   1.000
_cell.length_b   1.000
_cell.length_c   1.000
_cell.angle_alpha   90.00
_cell.angle_beta   90.00
_cell.angle_gamma   90.00
#
_symmetry.space_group_name_H-M   'P 1'
#
loop_
_entity.id
_entity.type
_entity.pdbx_description
1 polymer ?
#
loop_
_entity_poly.entity_id
_entity_poly.type
_entity_poly.pdbx_seq_one_letter_code
_entity_poly.pdbx_strand_id
1 'polypeptide(L)'
;GFDAVADGSSRRFDAVMDAVHSPAARRYLETMLKSDLATEPCRTSTEYGLQNYLMNDPAYMGLYCISGGNEQLVQALAARVAASVRLQEPVMAIGRTASGSLWVESRRGGQTLVEAFDTVIVALPMAHLPLVRFVGGRLEAALAAHCAHHAHPAHYLRVTILFDRPFWRRRVRDAFFMLDRFGGCCLYDESARDPDATHGVLGWLIAGTAALESCARSDDELVALALDSLPASLGDGRAAFREGRVHRWPGAVSALPGGERLAPVDQRHRPEPIDHPDLFLVGDYLFDSTLNGVLDSASHVAGWVAARLAEGPGGAE
;
A
#
# COMPACT_ATOMS: atom_id res chain seq x y z
N GLY A 1 3.66 -16.26 -17.66
CA GLY A 1 4.75 -15.44 -17.59
C GLY A 1 4.48 -13.99 -17.94
N PHE A 2 4.55 -13.12 -16.94
CA PHE A 2 4.54 -11.66 -17.12
C PHE A 2 5.92 -11.11 -17.54
N ASP A 3 6.88 -11.96 -17.85
CA ASP A 3 8.26 -11.60 -18.21
C ASP A 3 8.42 -11.05 -19.63
N ALA A 4 7.35 -10.82 -20.37
CA ALA A 4 7.41 -10.57 -21.79
C ALA A 4 7.31 -9.10 -22.23
N VAL A 5 7.35 -8.13 -21.33
CA VAL A 5 7.33 -6.71 -21.72
C VAL A 5 8.51 -5.96 -21.13
N ALA A 6 9.70 -6.41 -21.45
CA ALA A 6 10.94 -5.65 -21.25
C ALA A 6 11.24 -4.78 -22.48
N ASP A 7 10.27 -4.08 -23.01
CA ASP A 7 10.53 -2.98 -23.94
C ASP A 7 10.52 -1.69 -23.13
N GLY A 8 11.69 -1.09 -22.94
CA GLY A 8 11.99 0.01 -22.02
C GLY A 8 11.31 1.35 -22.30
N SER A 9 10.11 1.34 -22.85
CA SER A 9 9.20 2.48 -22.91
C SER A 9 7.98 2.20 -22.03
N SER A 10 8.08 2.50 -20.74
CA SER A 10 6.94 2.49 -19.84
C SER A 10 5.89 3.49 -20.33
N ARG A 11 4.96 3.02 -21.16
CA ARG A 11 3.81 3.82 -21.59
C ARG A 11 2.85 3.95 -20.40
N ARG A 12 2.27 5.13 -20.26
CA ARG A 12 1.20 5.34 -19.28
C ARG A 12 -0.02 4.50 -19.66
N PHE A 13 -0.73 4.01 -18.67
CA PHE A 13 -1.89 3.15 -18.89
C PHE A 13 -3.07 3.87 -19.57
N ASP A 14 -3.16 5.20 -19.43
CA ASP A 14 -4.20 5.99 -20.12
C ASP A 14 -4.16 5.83 -21.65
N ALA A 15 -3.00 5.58 -22.23
CA ALA A 15 -2.87 5.28 -23.67
C ALA A 15 -3.60 3.98 -24.10
N VAL A 16 -3.72 3.02 -23.18
CA VAL A 16 -4.52 1.79 -23.42
C VAL A 16 -6.01 2.13 -23.37
N MET A 17 -6.41 3.04 -22.51
CA MET A 17 -7.79 3.48 -22.37
C MET A 17 -8.31 4.22 -23.61
N ASP A 18 -7.44 4.80 -24.44
CA ASP A 18 -7.84 5.48 -25.68
C ASP A 18 -8.44 4.52 -26.72
N ALA A 19 -8.13 3.22 -26.62
CA ALA A 19 -8.75 2.19 -27.45
C ALA A 19 -10.18 1.82 -27.00
N VAL A 20 -10.64 2.30 -25.84
CA VAL A 20 -12.00 2.02 -25.33
C VAL A 20 -12.96 3.11 -25.79
N HIS A 21 -13.67 2.85 -26.88
CA HIS A 21 -14.55 3.83 -27.53
C HIS A 21 -15.88 4.08 -26.81
N SER A 22 -16.36 3.12 -26.02
CA SER A 22 -17.61 3.27 -25.26
C SER A 22 -17.37 4.13 -24.00
N PRO A 23 -18.04 5.30 -23.84
CA PRO A 23 -17.88 6.14 -22.66
C PRO A 23 -18.28 5.44 -21.35
N ALA A 24 -19.28 4.56 -21.41
CA ALA A 24 -19.73 3.80 -20.25
C ALA A 24 -18.68 2.75 -19.84
N ALA A 25 -18.14 2.00 -20.81
CA ALA A 25 -17.09 1.03 -20.57
C ALA A 25 -15.80 1.71 -20.05
N ARG A 26 -15.44 2.85 -20.63
CA ARG A 26 -14.27 3.63 -20.19
C ARG A 26 -14.42 4.06 -18.72
N ARG A 27 -15.56 4.65 -18.34
CA ARG A 27 -15.82 5.03 -16.93
C ARG A 27 -15.78 3.84 -15.98
N TYR A 28 -16.35 2.70 -16.40
CA TYR A 28 -16.30 1.48 -15.61
C TYR A 28 -14.86 1.02 -15.36
N LEU A 29 -14.05 0.93 -16.42
CA LEU A 29 -12.65 0.53 -16.34
C LEU A 29 -11.81 1.52 -15.52
N GLU A 30 -12.01 2.83 -15.72
CA GLU A 30 -11.32 3.86 -14.94
C GLU A 30 -11.64 3.76 -13.44
N THR A 31 -12.90 3.52 -13.08
CA THR A 31 -13.31 3.35 -11.68
C THR A 31 -12.71 2.09 -11.07
N MET A 32 -12.73 0.98 -11.79
CA MET A 32 -12.17 -0.29 -11.35
C MET A 32 -10.66 -0.19 -11.13
N LEU A 33 -9.94 0.30 -12.15
CA LEU A 33 -8.49 0.47 -12.07
C LEU A 33 -8.08 1.43 -10.96
N LYS A 34 -8.78 2.55 -10.82
CA LYS A 34 -8.54 3.50 -9.74
C LYS A 34 -8.75 2.86 -8.37
N SER A 35 -9.80 2.05 -8.23
CA SER A 35 -10.08 1.32 -6.99
C SER A 35 -8.98 0.32 -6.64
N ASP A 36 -8.34 -0.31 -7.63
CA ASP A 36 -7.30 -1.30 -7.41
C ASP A 36 -5.91 -0.67 -7.21
N LEU A 37 -5.62 0.40 -7.96
CA LEU A 37 -4.29 1.02 -8.02
C LEU A 37 -4.13 2.23 -7.09
N ALA A 38 -5.19 2.68 -6.43
CA ALA A 38 -5.19 3.89 -5.60
C ALA A 38 -4.81 5.19 -6.37
N THR A 39 -4.81 5.16 -7.71
CA THR A 39 -4.37 6.26 -8.57
C THR A 39 -5.10 6.28 -9.90
N GLU A 40 -4.93 7.36 -10.65
CA GLU A 40 -5.47 7.49 -12.00
C GLU A 40 -4.64 6.71 -13.03
N PRO A 41 -5.27 6.19 -14.11
CA PRO A 41 -4.56 5.47 -15.18
C PRO A 41 -3.37 6.23 -15.79
N CYS A 42 -3.43 7.56 -15.81
CA CYS A 42 -2.34 8.40 -16.32
C CYS A 42 -1.10 8.47 -15.41
N ARG A 43 -1.18 7.94 -14.19
CA ARG A 43 -0.09 7.95 -13.20
C ARG A 43 0.53 6.59 -12.96
N THR A 44 0.13 5.58 -13.70
CA THR A 44 0.67 4.23 -13.61
C THR A 44 1.15 3.73 -14.97
N SER A 45 2.02 2.74 -14.97
CA SER A 45 2.51 2.12 -16.21
C SER A 45 1.47 1.18 -16.83
N THR A 46 1.60 0.95 -18.13
CA THR A 46 0.77 -0.02 -18.85
C THR A 46 0.91 -1.41 -18.26
N GLU A 47 2.13 -1.82 -17.96
CA GLU A 47 2.44 -3.15 -17.41
C GLU A 47 1.75 -3.37 -16.07
N TYR A 48 1.93 -2.42 -15.15
CA TYR A 48 1.35 -2.51 -13.81
C TYR A 48 -0.18 -2.41 -13.84
N GLY A 49 -0.72 -1.49 -14.64
CA GLY A 49 -2.17 -1.37 -14.82
C GLY A 49 -2.80 -2.63 -15.43
N LEU A 50 -2.19 -3.24 -16.46
CA LEU A 50 -2.66 -4.50 -17.04
C LEU A 50 -2.56 -5.67 -16.06
N GLN A 51 -1.47 -5.77 -15.31
CA GLN A 51 -1.32 -6.80 -14.28
C GLN A 51 -2.47 -6.73 -13.28
N ASN A 52 -2.76 -5.55 -12.76
CA ASN A 52 -3.85 -5.36 -11.79
C ASN A 52 -5.22 -5.63 -12.42
N TYR A 53 -5.45 -5.19 -13.67
CA TYR A 53 -6.69 -5.48 -14.37
C TYR A 53 -6.93 -6.99 -14.52
N LEU A 54 -5.91 -7.74 -14.93
CA LEU A 54 -6.01 -9.19 -15.12
C LEU A 54 -6.24 -9.94 -13.80
N MET A 55 -5.78 -9.41 -12.68
CA MET A 55 -6.03 -10.01 -11.36
C MET A 55 -7.52 -10.00 -10.97
N ASN A 56 -8.35 -9.15 -11.60
CA ASN A 56 -9.80 -9.13 -11.39
C ASN A 56 -10.56 -10.19 -12.18
N ASP A 57 -9.91 -10.93 -13.08
CA ASP A 57 -10.55 -12.02 -13.82
C ASP A 57 -10.73 -13.25 -12.90
N PRO A 58 -11.98 -13.68 -12.62
CA PRO A 58 -12.23 -14.84 -11.77
C PRO A 58 -11.62 -16.15 -12.28
N ALA A 59 -11.40 -16.24 -13.60
CA ALA A 59 -10.74 -17.39 -14.22
C ALA A 59 -9.22 -17.39 -13.95
N TYR A 60 -8.65 -16.26 -13.57
CA TYR A 60 -7.23 -16.08 -13.34
C TYR A 60 -6.84 -16.25 -11.88
N MET A 61 -7.65 -15.71 -10.95
CA MET A 61 -7.37 -15.76 -9.51
C MET A 61 -8.63 -16.03 -8.69
N GLY A 62 -8.55 -16.99 -7.76
CA GLY A 62 -9.45 -17.07 -6.63
C GLY A 62 -9.03 -16.07 -5.55
N LEU A 63 -9.89 -15.13 -5.23
CA LEU A 63 -9.63 -14.17 -4.15
C LEU A 63 -10.10 -14.72 -2.81
N TYR A 64 -9.23 -14.65 -1.80
CA TYR A 64 -9.49 -15.08 -0.43
C TYR A 64 -9.27 -13.92 0.54
N CYS A 65 -9.95 -13.96 1.67
CA CYS A 65 -9.67 -13.08 2.79
C CYS A 65 -9.30 -13.92 4.03
N ILE A 66 -8.50 -13.34 4.91
CA ILE A 66 -8.16 -13.97 6.18
C ILE A 66 -9.37 -13.86 7.11
N SER A 67 -9.80 -14.99 7.68
CA SER A 67 -10.87 -15.00 8.69
C SER A 67 -10.46 -14.13 9.88
N GLY A 68 -11.31 -13.18 10.25
CA GLY A 68 -11.00 -12.17 11.27
C GLY A 68 -10.22 -10.96 10.74
N GLY A 69 -9.93 -10.90 9.42
CA GLY A 69 -9.27 -9.76 8.77
C GLY A 69 -7.75 -9.89 8.68
N ASN A 70 -7.12 -9.03 7.88
CA ASN A 70 -5.67 -9.06 7.63
C ASN A 70 -4.82 -8.79 8.89
N GLU A 71 -5.38 -8.16 9.91
CA GLU A 71 -4.75 -7.95 11.22
C GLU A 71 -4.29 -9.27 11.85
N GLN A 72 -5.01 -10.38 11.62
CA GLN A 72 -4.66 -11.70 12.12
C GLN A 72 -3.29 -12.18 11.61
N LEU A 73 -2.92 -11.80 10.37
CA LEU A 73 -1.59 -12.11 9.84
C LEU A 73 -0.50 -11.40 10.65
N VAL A 74 -0.68 -10.10 10.90
CA VAL A 74 0.28 -9.29 11.65
C VAL A 74 0.43 -9.80 13.08
N GLN A 75 -0.68 -10.13 13.73
CA GLN A 75 -0.70 -10.70 15.09
C GLN A 75 0.00 -12.06 15.14
N ALA A 76 -0.25 -12.94 14.17
CA ALA A 76 0.38 -14.24 14.09
C ALA A 76 1.90 -14.16 13.82
N LEU A 77 2.32 -13.19 13.00
CA LEU A 77 3.74 -12.92 12.78
C LEU A 77 4.39 -12.36 14.06
N ALA A 78 3.79 -11.37 14.69
CA ALA A 78 4.31 -10.77 15.92
C ALA A 78 4.49 -11.80 17.04
N ALA A 79 3.55 -12.75 17.19
CA ALA A 79 3.63 -13.82 18.16
C ALA A 79 4.81 -14.80 17.93
N ARG A 80 5.38 -14.82 16.72
CA ARG A 80 6.54 -15.66 16.35
C ARG A 80 7.87 -14.94 16.41
N VAL A 81 7.85 -13.62 16.58
CA VAL A 81 9.08 -12.80 16.65
C VAL A 81 9.68 -12.92 18.04
N ALA A 82 10.84 -13.56 18.15
CA ALA A 82 11.60 -13.69 19.40
C ALA A 82 12.56 -12.50 19.60
N ALA A 83 12.16 -11.28 19.23
CA ALA A 83 12.95 -10.07 19.34
C ALA A 83 12.26 -9.02 20.20
N SER A 84 13.02 -8.04 20.68
CA SER A 84 12.45 -6.89 21.40
C SER A 84 11.67 -6.00 20.45
N VAL A 85 10.37 -5.86 20.68
CA VAL A 85 9.50 -4.92 19.96
C VAL A 85 9.34 -3.66 20.81
N ARG A 86 9.74 -2.51 20.28
CA ARG A 86 9.66 -1.20 20.96
C ARG A 86 8.67 -0.31 20.23
N LEU A 87 7.53 -0.09 20.85
CA LEU A 87 6.47 0.79 20.33
C LEU A 87 6.65 2.20 20.89
N GLN A 88 6.05 3.19 20.21
CA GLN A 88 6.11 4.62 20.57
C GLN A 88 7.56 5.15 20.64
N GLU A 89 8.43 4.60 19.78
CA GLU A 89 9.84 4.95 19.68
C GLU A 89 10.19 5.30 18.23
N PRO A 90 9.83 6.49 17.73
CA PRO A 90 10.14 6.89 16.37
C PRO A 90 11.65 6.98 16.16
N VAL A 91 12.11 6.43 15.03
CA VAL A 91 13.47 6.58 14.55
C VAL A 91 13.61 7.96 13.90
N MET A 92 14.64 8.70 14.31
CA MET A 92 14.89 10.08 13.88
C MET A 92 16.04 10.18 12.88
N ALA A 93 17.07 9.34 13.06
CA ALA A 93 18.23 9.33 12.18
C ALA A 93 18.92 7.96 12.13
N ILE A 94 19.60 7.72 11.02
CA ILE A 94 20.43 6.52 10.79
C ILE A 94 21.73 6.98 10.14
N GLY A 95 22.87 6.42 10.57
CA GLY A 95 24.17 6.70 9.99
C GLY A 95 25.18 5.63 10.33
N ARG A 96 26.46 5.88 10.04
CA ARG A 96 27.57 4.96 10.32
C ARG A 96 28.56 5.58 11.29
N THR A 97 29.06 4.80 12.23
CA THR A 97 30.14 5.18 13.14
C THR A 97 31.49 5.15 12.43
N ALA A 98 32.48 5.81 12.98
CA ALA A 98 33.87 5.69 12.52
C ALA A 98 34.42 4.27 12.61
N SER A 99 33.90 3.44 13.52
CA SER A 99 34.26 2.03 13.67
C SER A 99 33.60 1.08 12.68
N GLY A 100 32.68 1.59 11.85
CA GLY A 100 32.01 0.82 10.79
C GLY A 100 30.65 0.25 11.14
N SER A 101 30.16 0.32 12.39
CA SER A 101 28.81 -0.09 12.77
C SER A 101 27.77 0.95 12.32
N LEU A 102 26.57 0.52 12.05
CA LEU A 102 25.44 1.43 11.87
C LEU A 102 24.95 1.93 13.23
N TRP A 103 24.49 3.17 13.30
CA TRP A 103 23.82 3.70 14.48
C TRP A 103 22.41 4.17 14.12
N VAL A 104 21.51 4.01 15.07
CA VAL A 104 20.11 4.45 14.96
C VAL A 104 19.81 5.38 16.11
N GLU A 105 19.34 6.58 15.79
CA GLU A 105 18.83 7.56 16.75
C GLU A 105 17.30 7.42 16.83
N SER A 106 16.79 7.20 18.04
CA SER A 106 15.35 7.12 18.29
C SER A 106 14.93 8.03 19.44
N ARG A 107 13.62 8.24 19.62
CA ARG A 107 13.05 8.97 20.75
C ARG A 107 12.13 8.10 21.57
N ARG A 108 12.33 8.08 22.89
CA ARG A 108 11.44 7.41 23.83
C ARG A 108 11.16 8.33 25.03
N GLY A 109 9.90 8.62 25.31
CA GLY A 109 9.53 9.44 26.47
C GLY A 109 10.20 10.82 26.52
N GLY A 110 10.48 11.42 25.38
CA GLY A 110 11.18 12.71 25.26
C GLY A 110 12.71 12.62 25.31
N GLN A 111 13.28 11.45 25.56
CA GLN A 111 14.73 11.21 25.54
C GLN A 111 15.19 10.73 24.18
N THR A 112 16.36 11.21 23.76
CA THR A 112 17.06 10.68 22.56
C THR A 112 17.94 9.51 22.96
N LEU A 113 17.81 8.41 22.24
CA LEU A 113 18.61 7.20 22.39
C LEU A 113 19.41 6.99 21.10
N VAL A 114 20.67 6.60 21.24
CA VAL A 114 21.52 6.23 20.09
C VAL A 114 22.10 4.84 20.36
N GLU A 115 21.82 3.91 19.46
CA GLU A 115 22.25 2.52 19.59
C GLU A 115 22.98 2.07 18.33
N ALA A 116 23.97 1.19 18.49
CA ALA A 116 24.74 0.62 17.38
C ALA A 116 24.20 -0.76 16.99
N PHE A 117 24.21 -1.03 15.68
CA PHE A 117 23.76 -2.28 15.09
C PHE A 117 24.68 -2.72 13.96
N ASP A 118 24.82 -4.03 13.77
CA ASP A 118 25.58 -4.62 12.66
C ASP A 118 24.79 -4.52 11.35
N THR A 119 23.47 -4.61 11.42
CA THR A 119 22.57 -4.52 10.27
C THR A 119 21.34 -3.70 10.61
N VAL A 120 20.89 -2.86 9.70
CA VAL A 120 19.64 -2.09 9.81
C VAL A 120 18.77 -2.36 8.61
N ILE A 121 17.52 -2.74 8.86
CA ILE A 121 16.49 -2.91 7.83
C ILE A 121 15.41 -1.85 8.07
N VAL A 122 15.24 -0.95 7.10
CA VAL A 122 14.22 0.11 7.14
C VAL A 122 12.98 -0.39 6.44
N ALA A 123 11.92 -0.66 7.19
CA ALA A 123 10.63 -1.16 6.70
C ALA A 123 9.55 -0.07 6.78
N LEU A 124 9.81 1.05 6.15
CA LEU A 124 8.90 2.19 6.14
C LEU A 124 8.23 2.34 4.75
N PRO A 125 6.96 2.76 4.69
CA PRO A 125 6.36 3.21 3.44
C PRO A 125 7.17 4.35 2.81
N MET A 126 7.19 4.43 1.48
CA MET A 126 7.95 5.44 0.73
C MET A 126 7.71 6.87 1.24
N ALA A 127 6.46 7.22 1.57
CA ALA A 127 6.10 8.55 2.07
C ALA A 127 6.75 8.88 3.44
N HIS A 128 7.21 7.89 4.20
CA HIS A 128 7.82 8.08 5.52
C HIS A 128 9.35 8.05 5.51
N LEU A 129 9.98 7.54 4.45
CA LEU A 129 11.44 7.53 4.36
C LEU A 129 12.08 8.93 4.51
N PRO A 130 11.53 10.01 3.91
CA PRO A 130 12.09 11.35 4.08
C PRO A 130 11.99 11.93 5.50
N LEU A 131 11.21 11.29 6.39
CA LEU A 131 11.08 11.71 7.78
C LEU A 131 12.27 11.23 8.64
N VAL A 132 13.03 10.26 8.16
CA VAL A 132 14.26 9.78 8.79
C VAL A 132 15.44 10.50 8.17
N ARG A 133 16.29 11.09 9.01
CA ARG A 133 17.54 11.71 8.56
C ARG A 133 18.61 10.64 8.37
N PHE A 134 19.02 10.40 7.14
CA PHE A 134 20.15 9.54 6.82
C PHE A 134 21.43 10.36 6.83
N VAL A 135 22.43 9.98 7.61
CA VAL A 135 23.63 10.78 7.88
C VAL A 135 24.85 10.18 7.19
N GLY A 136 25.47 10.98 6.34
CA GLY A 136 26.64 10.64 5.54
C GLY A 136 26.42 11.05 4.08
N GLY A 137 27.33 11.83 3.49
CA GLY A 137 27.11 12.46 2.19
C GLY A 137 26.71 11.50 1.07
N ARG A 138 27.30 10.29 1.01
CA ARG A 138 26.91 9.26 0.03
C ARG A 138 25.54 8.67 0.35
N LEU A 139 25.26 8.40 1.63
CA LEU A 139 23.99 7.84 2.07
C LEU A 139 22.84 8.83 1.82
N GLU A 140 23.03 10.09 2.17
CA GLU A 140 22.04 11.16 1.92
C GLU A 140 21.71 11.27 0.44
N ALA A 141 22.73 11.30 -0.43
CA ALA A 141 22.55 11.38 -1.88
C ALA A 141 21.85 10.15 -2.44
N ALA A 142 22.23 8.96 -1.99
CA ALA A 142 21.63 7.69 -2.44
C ALA A 142 20.17 7.57 -2.01
N LEU A 143 19.84 7.93 -0.77
CA LEU A 143 18.46 7.92 -0.28
C LEU A 143 17.60 8.99 -0.97
N ALA A 144 18.15 10.18 -1.23
CA ALA A 144 17.46 11.21 -2.01
C ALA A 144 17.14 10.71 -3.44
N ALA A 145 18.11 10.08 -4.11
CA ALA A 145 17.90 9.48 -5.42
C ALA A 145 16.89 8.32 -5.38
N HIS A 146 16.97 7.46 -4.37
CA HIS A 146 16.02 6.36 -4.16
C HIS A 146 14.60 6.89 -3.94
N CYS A 147 14.42 7.88 -3.08
CA CYS A 147 13.11 8.51 -2.86
C CYS A 147 12.58 9.16 -4.13
N ALA A 148 13.41 9.88 -4.89
CA ALA A 148 12.98 10.50 -6.14
C ALA A 148 12.55 9.48 -7.20
N HIS A 149 13.26 8.35 -7.28
CA HIS A 149 12.93 7.25 -8.22
C HIS A 149 11.63 6.55 -7.87
N HIS A 150 11.34 6.36 -6.59
CA HIS A 150 10.16 5.64 -6.10
C HIS A 150 9.01 6.55 -5.67
N ALA A 151 9.07 7.86 -5.91
CA ALA A 151 8.06 8.85 -5.49
C ALA A 151 6.81 8.81 -6.39
N HIS A 152 6.11 7.70 -6.37
CA HIS A 152 4.84 7.51 -7.10
C HIS A 152 3.69 7.29 -6.10
N PRO A 153 3.31 8.30 -5.29
CA PRO A 153 2.31 8.13 -4.24
C PRO A 153 0.93 7.91 -4.83
N ALA A 154 0.25 6.91 -4.31
CA ALA A 154 -1.15 6.63 -4.56
C ALA A 154 -1.94 6.74 -3.25
N HIS A 155 -3.24 7.01 -3.33
CA HIS A 155 -4.03 7.45 -2.19
C HIS A 155 -5.31 6.65 -2.05
N TYR A 156 -5.60 6.19 -0.83
CA TYR A 156 -6.90 5.66 -0.45
C TYR A 156 -7.53 6.49 0.68
N LEU A 157 -8.82 6.54 0.63
CA LEU A 157 -9.68 6.92 1.74
C LEU A 157 -10.84 5.94 1.79
N ARG A 158 -11.15 5.44 2.96
CA ARG A 158 -12.26 4.52 3.16
C ARG A 158 -13.25 5.08 4.17
N VAL A 159 -14.52 5.15 3.76
CA VAL A 159 -15.64 5.36 4.66
C VAL A 159 -16.32 4.02 4.88
N THR A 160 -16.42 3.57 6.12
CA THR A 160 -17.12 2.33 6.49
C THR A 160 -18.31 2.68 7.36
N ILE A 161 -19.49 2.22 6.97
CA ILE A 161 -20.74 2.53 7.68
C ILE A 161 -21.43 1.24 8.12
N LEU A 162 -21.77 1.19 9.39
CA LEU A 162 -22.59 0.16 10.00
C LEU A 162 -24.06 0.58 9.92
N PHE A 163 -24.91 -0.34 9.48
CA PHE A 163 -26.36 -0.21 9.40
C PHE A 163 -27.05 -1.26 10.27
N ASP A 164 -28.25 -0.96 10.76
CA ASP A 164 -29.04 -1.90 11.57
C ASP A 164 -29.53 -3.13 10.78
N ARG A 165 -29.51 -3.07 9.46
CA ARG A 165 -29.87 -4.15 8.54
C ARG A 165 -29.20 -3.98 7.19
N PRO A 166 -28.94 -5.07 6.44
CA PRO A 166 -28.40 -5.02 5.08
C PRO A 166 -29.51 -4.74 4.04
N PHE A 167 -30.11 -3.54 4.06
CA PHE A 167 -31.29 -3.17 3.28
C PHE A 167 -31.10 -3.26 1.75
N TRP A 168 -29.85 -3.20 1.27
CA TRP A 168 -29.50 -3.29 -0.15
C TRP A 168 -29.53 -4.71 -0.72
N ARG A 169 -29.42 -5.78 0.11
CA ARG A 169 -29.27 -7.18 -0.35
C ARG A 169 -30.44 -7.68 -1.19
N ARG A 170 -31.60 -7.07 -1.09
CA ARG A 170 -32.75 -7.41 -1.96
C ARG A 170 -32.57 -6.91 -3.40
N ARG A 171 -31.68 -5.96 -3.64
CA ARG A 171 -31.45 -5.28 -4.92
C ARG A 171 -30.08 -5.58 -5.51
N VAL A 172 -29.07 -5.75 -4.66
CA VAL A 172 -27.68 -6.05 -5.04
C VAL A 172 -27.34 -7.43 -4.49
N ARG A 173 -26.93 -8.33 -5.37
CA ARG A 173 -26.53 -9.70 -5.02
C ARG A 173 -25.02 -9.87 -4.89
N ASP A 174 -24.27 -9.00 -5.57
CA ASP A 174 -22.83 -9.02 -5.57
C ASP A 174 -22.26 -8.37 -4.29
N ALA A 175 -21.10 -8.80 -3.88
CA ALA A 175 -20.40 -8.28 -2.70
C ALA A 175 -19.83 -6.87 -2.92
N PHE A 176 -19.84 -6.36 -4.15
CA PHE A 176 -19.42 -5.01 -4.46
C PHE A 176 -20.19 -4.44 -5.67
N PHE A 177 -20.21 -3.13 -5.79
CA PHE A 177 -20.69 -2.40 -6.96
C PHE A 177 -20.00 -1.05 -7.06
N MET A 178 -20.05 -0.45 -8.25
CA MET A 178 -19.40 0.84 -8.51
C MET A 178 -20.41 1.98 -8.43
N LEU A 179 -19.96 3.10 -7.86
CA LEU A 179 -20.72 4.36 -7.80
C LEU A 179 -20.05 5.42 -8.67
N ASP A 180 -20.84 6.16 -9.41
CA ASP A 180 -20.43 7.37 -10.13
C ASP A 180 -20.42 8.58 -9.17
N ARG A 181 -19.72 8.42 -8.04
CA ARG A 181 -19.54 9.41 -6.98
C ARG A 181 -18.09 9.38 -6.53
N PHE A 182 -17.62 10.46 -5.93
CA PHE A 182 -16.21 10.58 -5.49
C PHE A 182 -15.20 10.35 -6.64
N GLY A 183 -15.53 10.81 -7.86
CA GLY A 183 -14.72 10.55 -9.04
C GLY A 183 -14.71 9.10 -9.51
N GLY A 184 -15.76 8.33 -9.16
CA GLY A 184 -15.84 6.90 -9.30
C GLY A 184 -15.22 6.17 -8.09
N CYS A 185 -16.04 5.37 -7.39
CA CYS A 185 -15.55 4.56 -6.27
C CYS A 185 -16.18 3.17 -6.25
N CYS A 186 -15.49 2.22 -5.65
CA CYS A 186 -16.04 0.90 -5.39
C CYS A 186 -16.70 0.87 -4.01
N LEU A 187 -17.89 0.30 -3.94
CA LEU A 187 -18.64 0.11 -2.71
C LEU A 187 -18.74 -1.38 -2.40
N TYR A 188 -18.25 -1.80 -1.25
CA TYR A 188 -18.19 -3.19 -0.81
C TYR A 188 -19.24 -3.48 0.25
N ASP A 189 -19.97 -4.61 0.11
CA ASP A 189 -20.74 -5.21 1.20
C ASP A 189 -19.81 -6.08 2.05
N GLU A 190 -19.26 -5.51 3.12
CA GLU A 190 -18.36 -6.21 4.04
C GLU A 190 -19.10 -7.28 4.86
N SER A 191 -20.41 -7.12 5.03
CA SER A 191 -21.25 -8.09 5.72
C SER A 191 -21.65 -9.27 4.82
N ALA A 192 -21.35 -9.25 3.51
CA ALA A 192 -21.62 -10.37 2.60
C ALA A 192 -20.86 -11.65 2.97
N ARG A 193 -19.80 -11.52 3.77
CA ARG A 193 -19.01 -12.65 4.29
C ARG A 193 -19.77 -13.47 5.35
N ASP A 194 -20.78 -12.88 5.98
CA ASP A 194 -21.69 -13.53 6.92
C ASP A 194 -23.12 -13.44 6.37
N PRO A 195 -23.61 -14.53 5.75
CA PRO A 195 -24.97 -14.57 5.20
C PRO A 195 -26.07 -14.37 6.25
N ASP A 196 -25.77 -14.75 7.50
CA ASP A 196 -26.71 -14.70 8.62
C ASP A 196 -26.64 -13.37 9.39
N ALA A 197 -25.76 -12.46 8.98
CA ALA A 197 -25.63 -11.15 9.62
C ALA A 197 -26.95 -10.38 9.58
N THR A 198 -27.43 -10.00 10.75
CA THR A 198 -28.64 -9.16 10.91
C THR A 198 -28.38 -7.71 10.65
N HIS A 199 -27.13 -7.26 10.83
CA HIS A 199 -26.65 -5.92 10.52
C HIS A 199 -25.98 -5.88 9.14
N GLY A 200 -25.81 -4.68 8.60
CA GLY A 200 -25.12 -4.47 7.34
C GLY A 200 -23.89 -3.58 7.49
N VAL A 201 -22.86 -3.84 6.74
CA VAL A 201 -21.66 -2.97 6.67
C VAL A 201 -21.33 -2.67 5.22
N LEU A 202 -21.33 -1.39 4.85
CA LEU A 202 -20.85 -0.93 3.55
C LEU A 202 -19.54 -0.16 3.70
N GLY A 203 -18.62 -0.40 2.77
CA GLY A 203 -17.34 0.29 2.69
C GLY A 203 -17.15 1.00 1.36
N TRP A 204 -17.08 2.33 1.36
CA TRP A 204 -16.72 3.15 0.20
C TRP A 204 -15.22 3.21 0.10
N LEU A 205 -14.63 2.65 -0.96
CA LEU A 205 -13.21 2.76 -1.24
C LEU A 205 -13.00 3.89 -2.26
N ILE A 206 -12.62 5.05 -1.76
CA ILE A 206 -12.29 6.24 -2.55
C ILE A 206 -10.81 6.21 -2.84
N ALA A 207 -10.41 6.49 -4.09
CA ALA A 207 -9.04 6.32 -4.53
C ALA A 207 -8.55 7.52 -5.35
N GLY A 208 -7.23 7.62 -5.52
CA GLY A 208 -6.58 8.62 -6.34
C GLY A 208 -6.73 10.05 -5.82
N THR A 209 -6.83 10.98 -6.75
CA THR A 209 -6.98 12.43 -6.45
C THR A 209 -8.20 12.71 -5.58
N ALA A 210 -9.33 12.02 -5.83
CA ALA A 210 -10.53 12.18 -5.03
C ALA A 210 -10.34 11.78 -3.56
N ALA A 211 -9.55 10.75 -3.30
CA ALA A 211 -9.16 10.39 -1.93
C ALA A 211 -8.31 11.48 -1.28
N LEU A 212 -7.28 11.96 -1.97
CA LEU A 212 -6.40 13.01 -1.47
C LEU A 212 -7.17 14.30 -1.14
N GLU A 213 -8.02 14.77 -2.05
CA GLU A 213 -8.87 15.96 -1.84
C GLU A 213 -9.86 15.77 -0.68
N SER A 214 -10.38 14.55 -0.52
CA SER A 214 -11.31 14.23 0.57
C SER A 214 -10.63 14.14 1.93
N CYS A 215 -9.31 13.95 2.01
CA CYS A 215 -8.58 13.88 3.29
C CYS A 215 -8.72 15.14 4.16
N ALA A 216 -9.00 16.30 3.55
CA ALA A 216 -9.19 17.57 4.29
C ALA A 216 -10.57 17.72 4.93
N ARG A 217 -11.54 16.84 4.61
CA ARG A 217 -12.90 16.88 5.16
C ARG A 217 -12.95 16.22 6.53
N SER A 218 -13.92 16.61 7.36
CA SER A 218 -14.20 15.91 8.63
C SER A 218 -14.81 14.53 8.38
N ASP A 219 -14.75 13.67 9.40
CA ASP A 219 -15.34 12.32 9.34
C ASP A 219 -16.85 12.40 9.16
N ASP A 220 -17.52 13.32 9.88
CA ASP A 220 -18.95 13.51 9.80
C ASP A 220 -19.41 13.95 8.39
N GLU A 221 -18.66 14.86 7.74
CA GLU A 221 -18.93 15.27 6.36
C GLU A 221 -18.77 14.10 5.40
N LEU A 222 -17.72 13.30 5.54
CA LEU A 222 -17.50 12.15 4.67
C LEU A 222 -18.56 11.07 4.83
N VAL A 223 -18.97 10.80 6.07
CA VAL A 223 -20.06 9.86 6.36
C VAL A 223 -21.37 10.37 5.77
N ALA A 224 -21.69 11.66 5.91
CA ALA A 224 -22.87 12.26 5.32
C ALA A 224 -22.87 12.15 3.78
N LEU A 225 -21.73 12.47 3.14
CA LEU A 225 -21.57 12.35 1.68
C LEU A 225 -21.69 10.90 1.21
N ALA A 226 -21.14 9.94 1.97
CA ALA A 226 -21.27 8.52 1.66
C ALA A 226 -22.73 8.06 1.71
N LEU A 227 -23.48 8.44 2.73
CA LEU A 227 -24.92 8.15 2.83
C LEU A 227 -25.71 8.77 1.66
N ASP A 228 -25.41 10.03 1.30
CA ASP A 228 -26.07 10.74 0.20
C ASP A 228 -25.71 10.17 -1.19
N SER A 229 -24.60 9.44 -1.29
CA SER A 229 -24.18 8.80 -2.53
C SER A 229 -24.97 7.53 -2.84
N LEU A 230 -25.65 6.94 -1.86
CA LEU A 230 -26.43 5.72 -2.06
C LEU A 230 -27.60 5.97 -3.02
N PRO A 231 -27.76 5.13 -4.06
CA PRO A 231 -28.90 5.23 -4.94
C PRO A 231 -30.22 5.04 -4.17
N ALA A 232 -31.20 5.90 -4.42
CA ALA A 232 -32.52 5.82 -3.79
C ALA A 232 -33.21 4.45 -4.01
N SER A 233 -32.88 3.77 -5.11
CA SER A 233 -33.38 2.42 -5.43
C SER A 233 -32.97 1.35 -4.42
N LEU A 234 -31.89 1.57 -3.63
CA LEU A 234 -31.45 0.62 -2.60
C LEU A 234 -32.29 0.72 -1.32
N GLY A 235 -32.93 1.86 -1.05
CA GLY A 235 -33.68 2.14 0.15
C GLY A 235 -33.11 3.31 0.96
N ASP A 236 -33.68 3.56 2.13
CA ASP A 236 -33.27 4.66 3.00
C ASP A 236 -32.11 4.24 3.90
N GLY A 237 -30.88 4.54 3.44
CA GLY A 237 -29.66 4.29 4.20
C GLY A 237 -29.56 5.15 5.48
N ARG A 238 -30.12 6.39 5.47
CA ARG A 238 -30.08 7.26 6.66
C ARG A 238 -30.93 6.72 7.79
N ALA A 239 -32.09 6.14 7.49
CA ALA A 239 -32.96 5.54 8.51
C ALA A 239 -32.34 4.27 9.14
N ALA A 240 -31.46 3.58 8.41
CA ALA A 240 -30.77 2.37 8.89
C ALA A 240 -29.39 2.66 9.50
N PHE A 241 -28.90 3.88 9.44
CA PHE A 241 -27.56 4.28 9.90
C PHE A 241 -27.37 4.04 11.41
N ARG A 242 -26.19 3.55 11.80
CA ARG A 242 -25.78 3.35 13.18
C ARG A 242 -24.46 4.05 13.51
N GLU A 243 -23.40 3.77 12.78
CA GLU A 243 -22.08 4.30 13.02
C GLU A 243 -21.33 4.45 11.70
N GLY A 244 -20.46 5.45 11.58
CA GLY A 244 -19.53 5.63 10.47
C GLY A 244 -18.10 5.79 10.97
N ARG A 245 -17.14 5.25 10.21
CA ARG A 245 -15.69 5.41 10.45
C ARG A 245 -15.00 5.78 9.16
N VAL A 246 -13.98 6.62 9.29
CA VAL A 246 -13.16 7.06 8.16
C VAL A 246 -11.70 6.70 8.39
N HIS A 247 -11.09 6.10 7.38
CA HIS A 247 -9.66 5.80 7.37
C HIS A 247 -9.03 6.49 6.16
N ARG A 248 -7.88 7.12 6.37
CA ARG A 248 -7.15 7.89 5.35
C ARG A 248 -5.75 7.33 5.17
N TRP A 249 -5.37 7.05 3.92
CA TRP A 249 -4.05 6.55 3.55
C TRP A 249 -3.46 7.39 2.41
N PRO A 250 -3.16 8.68 2.64
CA PRO A 250 -2.52 9.52 1.63
C PRO A 250 -1.07 9.06 1.41
N GLY A 251 -0.73 8.71 0.17
CA GLY A 251 0.62 8.28 -0.20
C GLY A 251 1.07 6.94 0.40
N ALA A 252 0.14 6.13 0.91
CA ALA A 252 0.48 4.86 1.56
C ALA A 252 0.65 3.69 0.59
N VAL A 253 0.34 3.89 -0.70
CA VAL A 253 0.44 2.91 -1.78
C VAL A 253 1.35 3.47 -2.86
N SER A 254 2.01 2.63 -3.64
CA SER A 254 2.79 3.05 -4.81
C SER A 254 2.00 2.83 -6.10
N ALA A 255 1.89 3.87 -6.91
CA ALA A 255 1.26 3.81 -8.22
C ALA A 255 2.12 3.10 -9.28
N LEU A 256 3.42 2.98 -9.03
CA LEU A 256 4.39 2.39 -9.93
C LEU A 256 5.49 1.71 -9.12
N PRO A 257 5.24 0.48 -8.62
CA PRO A 257 6.25 -0.29 -7.90
C PRO A 257 7.51 -0.51 -8.74
N GLY A 258 8.68 -0.38 -8.11
CA GLY A 258 9.95 -0.53 -8.78
C GLY A 258 10.40 0.67 -9.63
N GLY A 259 9.57 1.71 -9.74
CA GLY A 259 9.85 2.90 -10.56
C GLY A 259 9.67 2.67 -12.05
N GLU A 260 10.07 3.65 -12.87
CA GLU A 260 9.97 3.58 -14.34
C GLU A 260 10.93 2.54 -14.96
N ARG A 261 12.05 2.27 -14.30
CA ARG A 261 13.01 1.24 -14.67
C ARG A 261 13.29 0.38 -13.45
N LEU A 262 12.86 -0.86 -13.51
CA LEU A 262 13.13 -1.83 -12.45
C LEU A 262 14.65 -2.05 -12.34
N ALA A 263 15.25 -1.58 -11.24
CA ALA A 263 16.59 -1.97 -10.88
C ALA A 263 16.61 -3.48 -10.53
N PRO A 264 17.74 -4.19 -10.71
CA PRO A 264 17.90 -5.56 -10.23
C PRO A 264 17.50 -5.70 -8.76
N VAL A 265 16.94 -6.85 -8.38
CA VAL A 265 16.34 -7.07 -7.05
C VAL A 265 17.34 -6.80 -5.91
N ASP A 266 18.58 -7.22 -6.09
CA ASP A 266 19.67 -6.98 -5.13
C ASP A 266 20.02 -5.49 -4.96
N GLN A 267 19.85 -4.69 -6.00
CA GLN A 267 20.14 -3.25 -5.96
C GLN A 267 19.01 -2.42 -5.37
N ARG A 268 17.75 -2.82 -5.59
CA ARG A 268 16.58 -2.10 -5.06
C ARG A 268 16.61 -1.97 -3.55
N HIS A 269 17.11 -3.00 -2.87
CA HIS A 269 17.12 -3.11 -1.41
C HIS A 269 18.33 -2.46 -0.76
N ARG A 270 19.37 -2.11 -1.52
CA ARG A 270 20.62 -1.53 -1.03
C ARG A 270 20.92 -0.22 -1.74
N PRO A 271 20.33 0.90 -1.33
CA PRO A 271 20.51 2.18 -2.02
C PRO A 271 21.94 2.68 -2.02
N GLU A 272 22.74 2.35 -1.01
CA GLU A 272 24.16 2.69 -0.89
C GLU A 272 24.97 1.48 -0.39
N PRO A 273 25.39 0.55 -1.28
CA PRO A 273 26.07 -0.68 -0.87
C PRO A 273 27.58 -0.53 -0.62
N ILE A 274 28.18 0.62 -0.94
CA ILE A 274 29.64 0.80 -0.84
C ILE A 274 30.06 1.10 0.58
N ASP A 275 29.54 2.17 1.17
CA ASP A 275 29.88 2.58 2.55
C ASP A 275 28.86 2.04 3.56
N HIS A 276 27.66 1.59 3.10
CA HIS A 276 26.55 1.10 3.94
C HIS A 276 26.02 -0.25 3.44
N PRO A 277 26.90 -1.30 3.30
CA PRO A 277 26.49 -2.60 2.76
C PRO A 277 25.48 -3.34 3.65
N ASP A 278 25.34 -2.95 4.90
CA ASP A 278 24.49 -3.57 5.93
C ASP A 278 23.19 -2.77 6.18
N LEU A 279 22.94 -1.72 5.38
CA LEU A 279 21.68 -0.95 5.40
C LEU A 279 20.78 -1.40 4.27
N PHE A 280 19.58 -1.85 4.63
CA PHE A 280 18.58 -2.34 3.67
C PHE A 280 17.28 -1.54 3.76
N LEU A 281 16.60 -1.43 2.63
CA LEU A 281 15.23 -0.96 2.55
C LEU A 281 14.32 -2.13 2.13
N VAL A 282 13.13 -2.22 2.74
CA VAL A 282 12.08 -3.16 2.34
C VAL A 282 10.74 -2.43 2.26
N GLY A 283 9.90 -2.84 1.32
CA GLY A 283 8.58 -2.27 1.12
C GLY A 283 7.92 -2.77 -0.16
N ASP A 284 6.61 -2.62 -0.23
CA ASP A 284 5.77 -2.96 -1.38
C ASP A 284 6.21 -2.22 -2.65
N TYR A 285 6.60 -0.96 -2.54
CA TYR A 285 7.02 -0.11 -3.65
C TYR A 285 8.26 -0.63 -4.41
N LEU A 286 8.96 -1.63 -3.86
CA LEU A 286 10.12 -2.28 -4.50
C LEU A 286 9.74 -3.49 -5.36
N PHE A 287 8.53 -4.03 -5.22
CA PHE A 287 8.05 -5.20 -5.95
C PHE A 287 6.67 -4.99 -6.55
N ASP A 288 5.66 -4.96 -5.72
CA ASP A 288 4.26 -4.87 -6.05
C ASP A 288 3.53 -4.25 -4.85
N SER A 289 2.68 -3.26 -5.08
CA SER A 289 1.98 -2.53 -4.01
C SER A 289 0.82 -3.37 -3.45
N THR A 290 1.14 -4.60 -3.08
CA THR A 290 0.25 -5.59 -2.47
C THR A 290 0.86 -6.16 -1.20
N LEU A 291 0.07 -6.95 -0.46
CA LEU A 291 0.57 -7.71 0.68
C LEU A 291 1.66 -8.72 0.25
N ASN A 292 1.52 -9.34 -0.93
CA ASN A 292 2.53 -10.25 -1.47
C ASN A 292 3.85 -9.51 -1.74
N GLY A 293 3.80 -8.33 -2.37
CA GLY A 293 4.99 -7.53 -2.63
C GLY A 293 5.74 -7.12 -1.36
N VAL A 294 5.02 -6.82 -0.26
CA VAL A 294 5.65 -6.59 1.05
C VAL A 294 6.38 -7.84 1.54
N LEU A 295 5.74 -9.01 1.45
CA LEU A 295 6.31 -10.27 1.92
C LEU A 295 7.50 -10.71 1.06
N ASP A 296 7.44 -10.53 -0.25
CA ASP A 296 8.53 -10.84 -1.18
C ASP A 296 9.75 -9.95 -0.91
N SER A 297 9.53 -8.64 -0.74
CA SER A 297 10.57 -7.69 -0.36
C SER A 297 11.25 -8.06 0.96
N ALA A 298 10.46 -8.36 1.98
CA ALA A 298 10.96 -8.74 3.30
C ALA A 298 11.73 -10.08 3.25
N SER A 299 11.19 -11.08 2.54
CA SER A 299 11.79 -12.41 2.41
C SER A 299 13.12 -12.38 1.68
N HIS A 300 13.23 -11.55 0.62
CA HIS A 300 14.48 -11.36 -0.11
C HIS A 300 15.60 -10.86 0.81
N VAL A 301 15.35 -9.78 1.55
CA VAL A 301 16.35 -9.18 2.46
C VAL A 301 16.64 -10.10 3.64
N ALA A 302 15.63 -10.74 4.23
CA ALA A 302 15.83 -11.69 5.34
C ALA A 302 16.69 -12.88 4.93
N GLY A 303 16.46 -13.46 3.75
CA GLY A 303 17.27 -14.54 3.19
C GLY A 303 18.73 -14.12 2.98
N TRP A 304 18.95 -12.92 2.45
CA TRP A 304 20.28 -12.38 2.21
C TRP A 304 21.05 -12.11 3.51
N VAL A 305 20.39 -11.50 4.50
CA VAL A 305 21.00 -11.25 5.82
C VAL A 305 21.31 -12.57 6.54
N ALA A 306 20.40 -13.55 6.48
CA ALA A 306 20.61 -14.86 7.08
C ALA A 306 21.82 -15.60 6.46
N ALA A 307 21.98 -15.54 5.14
CA ALA A 307 23.12 -16.13 4.46
C ALA A 307 24.46 -15.51 4.93
N ARG A 308 24.51 -14.18 5.01
CA ARG A 308 25.72 -13.48 5.52
C ARG A 308 26.06 -13.83 6.97
N LEU A 309 25.05 -13.96 7.84
CA LEU A 309 25.25 -14.37 9.23
C LEU A 309 25.78 -15.80 9.34
N ALA A 310 25.37 -16.69 8.43
CA ALA A 310 25.84 -18.07 8.37
C ALA A 310 27.29 -18.20 7.87
N GLU A 311 27.75 -17.29 7.01
CA GLU A 311 29.14 -17.26 6.50
C GLU A 311 30.17 -16.77 7.53
N GLY A 312 29.70 -16.09 8.61
CA GLY A 312 30.54 -15.57 9.67
C GLY A 312 31.36 -14.33 9.26
N PRO A 313 32.08 -13.67 10.19
CA PRO A 313 32.84 -12.44 9.92
C PRO A 313 34.11 -12.60 9.09
N GLY A 314 34.31 -13.73 8.40
CA GLY A 314 35.54 -14.08 7.67
C GLY A 314 35.37 -14.46 6.19
N GLY A 315 34.20 -14.30 5.58
CA GLY A 315 33.93 -14.76 4.22
C GLY A 315 34.00 -13.70 3.10
N ALA A 316 34.87 -12.71 3.24
CA ALA A 316 35.18 -11.76 2.15
C ALA A 316 36.68 -11.76 1.90
N GLU A 317 37.17 -12.73 1.10
CA GLU A 317 38.40 -12.60 0.32
C GLU A 317 38.11 -12.24 -1.12
#